data_7289a6616c5108cf658791c7a89d6afb
#
_entry.id   7289a6616c5108cf658791c7a89d6afb
#
_cell.length_a   1.000
_cell.length_b   1.000
_cell.length_c   1.000
_cell.angle_alpha   90.00
_cell.angle_beta   90.00
_cell.angle_gamma   90.00
#
_symmetry.space_group_name_H-M   'P 1'
#
loop_
_entity.id
_entity.type
_entity.pdbx_description
1 polymer ?
#
loop_
_entity_poly.entity_id
_entity_poly.type
_entity_poly.pdbx_seq_one_letter_code
_entity_poly.pdbx_strand_id
1 'polypeptide(L)'
;MNSKFKILFFLTFIIILNGNEALEKEIKQSLISPCCWAGTIYDLDHNPEMEEKIKELIQSGLDKNEILNYFVEIHGPRVLAVPKAEGFNVMVWSVPILIFIGGIFFIALFFAKQQTKI
;
A
#
# COMPACT_ATOMS: atom_id res chain seq x y z
N MET A 1 -28.65 13.59 -28.40
CA MET A 1 -27.71 13.40 -27.31
C MET A 1 -26.67 14.51 -27.37
N ASN A 2 -26.64 15.39 -26.36
CA ASN A 2 -25.86 16.61 -26.38
C ASN A 2 -24.34 16.35 -26.42
N SER A 3 -23.60 17.13 -27.21
CA SER A 3 -22.14 17.08 -27.34
C SER A 3 -21.43 17.09 -25.96
N LYS A 4 -21.95 17.85 -24.99
CA LYS A 4 -21.46 17.90 -23.59
C LYS A 4 -21.57 16.54 -22.88
N PHE A 5 -22.59 15.75 -23.14
CA PHE A 5 -22.77 14.43 -22.56
C PHE A 5 -21.76 13.42 -23.11
N LYS A 6 -21.43 13.50 -24.40
CA LYS A 6 -20.38 12.66 -25.01
C LYS A 6 -18.99 12.98 -24.45
N ILE A 7 -18.70 14.26 -24.23
CA ILE A 7 -17.42 14.71 -23.65
C ILE A 7 -17.32 14.23 -22.20
N LEU A 8 -18.39 14.36 -21.41
CA LEU A 8 -18.42 13.90 -20.03
C LEU A 8 -18.23 12.38 -19.94
N PHE A 9 -18.89 11.61 -20.80
CA PHE A 9 -18.75 10.15 -20.87
C PHE A 9 -17.34 9.74 -21.28
N PHE A 10 -16.71 10.46 -22.21
CA PHE A 10 -15.34 10.19 -22.65
C PHE A 10 -14.31 10.51 -21.56
N LEU A 11 -14.52 11.60 -20.81
CA LEU A 11 -13.68 11.96 -19.65
C LEU A 11 -13.76 10.94 -18.52
N THR A 12 -14.97 10.44 -18.20
CA THR A 12 -15.12 9.38 -17.18
C THR A 12 -14.47 8.07 -17.60
N PHE A 13 -14.52 7.74 -18.89
CA PHE A 13 -13.88 6.55 -19.43
C PHE A 13 -12.34 6.61 -19.36
N ILE A 14 -11.75 7.79 -19.63
CA ILE A 14 -10.30 8.01 -19.49
C ILE A 14 -9.85 7.89 -18.04
N ILE A 15 -10.63 8.38 -17.09
CA ILE A 15 -10.31 8.30 -15.64
C ILE A 15 -10.27 6.84 -15.17
N ILE A 16 -11.19 6.01 -15.65
CA ILE A 16 -11.23 4.57 -15.29
C ILE A 16 -10.02 3.83 -15.85
N LEU A 17 -9.59 4.11 -17.08
CA LEU A 17 -8.40 3.49 -17.68
C LEU A 17 -7.12 3.82 -16.92
N ASN A 18 -6.93 5.07 -16.55
CA ASN A 18 -5.77 5.51 -15.75
C ASN A 18 -5.77 4.91 -14.33
N GLY A 19 -6.94 4.67 -13.76
CA GLY A 19 -7.08 4.04 -12.44
C GLY A 19 -6.52 2.62 -12.39
N ASN A 20 -6.72 1.82 -13.43
CA ASN A 20 -6.25 0.43 -13.48
C ASN A 20 -4.71 0.34 -13.60
N GLU A 21 -4.09 1.19 -14.39
CA GLU A 21 -2.62 1.23 -14.51
C GLU A 21 -1.95 1.68 -13.20
N ALA A 22 -2.52 2.69 -12.54
CA ALA A 22 -2.02 3.15 -11.24
C ALA A 22 -2.16 2.06 -10.16
N LEU A 23 -3.27 1.34 -10.14
CA LEU A 23 -3.51 0.22 -9.23
C LEU A 23 -2.54 -0.94 -9.49
N GLU A 24 -2.33 -1.33 -10.74
CA GLU A 24 -1.38 -2.37 -11.12
C GLU A 24 0.04 -2.04 -10.64
N LYS A 25 0.49 -0.81 -10.89
CA LYS A 25 1.80 -0.32 -10.44
C LYS A 25 1.95 -0.38 -8.92
N GLU A 26 0.94 0.08 -8.19
CA GLU A 26 0.93 0.08 -6.72
C GLU A 26 0.99 -1.34 -6.15
N ILE A 27 0.27 -2.28 -6.75
CA ILE A 27 0.30 -3.70 -6.36
C ILE A 27 1.68 -4.30 -6.63
N LYS A 28 2.26 -4.07 -7.81
CA LYS A 28 3.61 -4.54 -8.15
C LYS A 28 4.69 -4.01 -7.21
N GLN A 29 4.57 -2.77 -6.74
CA GLN A 29 5.46 -2.18 -5.73
C GLN A 29 5.24 -2.74 -4.32
N SER A 30 4.08 -3.29 -4.05
CA SER A 30 3.70 -3.85 -2.75
C SER A 30 4.04 -5.34 -2.61
N LEU A 31 4.40 -6.02 -3.70
CA LEU A 31 4.71 -7.45 -3.73
C LEU A 31 6.18 -7.69 -4.03
N ILE A 32 6.80 -8.59 -3.25
CA ILE A 32 8.16 -9.09 -3.49
C ILE A 32 8.08 -10.31 -4.41
N SER A 33 9.00 -10.40 -5.37
CA SER A 33 9.07 -11.56 -6.27
C SER A 33 9.54 -12.81 -5.52
N PRO A 34 8.76 -13.90 -5.48
CA PRO A 34 9.13 -15.14 -4.77
C PRO A 34 10.34 -15.85 -5.37
N CYS A 35 10.68 -15.60 -6.64
CA CYS A 35 11.81 -16.27 -7.30
C CYS A 35 13.16 -15.92 -6.67
N CYS A 36 13.36 -14.69 -6.20
CA CYS A 36 14.66 -14.20 -5.77
C CYS A 36 14.63 -13.53 -4.39
N TRP A 37 13.48 -13.09 -3.91
CA TRP A 37 13.30 -12.32 -2.67
C TRP A 37 14.17 -11.05 -2.55
N ALA A 38 14.67 -10.57 -3.69
CA ALA A 38 15.65 -9.49 -3.77
C ALA A 38 15.05 -8.12 -4.09
N GLY A 39 13.77 -8.05 -4.46
CA GLY A 39 13.11 -6.80 -4.82
C GLY A 39 11.63 -6.98 -5.12
N THR A 40 10.94 -5.87 -5.38
CA THR A 40 9.53 -5.88 -5.75
C THR A 40 9.35 -6.39 -7.18
N ILE A 41 8.14 -6.85 -7.51
CA ILE A 41 7.79 -7.25 -8.89
C ILE A 41 7.98 -6.07 -9.85
N TYR A 42 7.76 -4.85 -9.36
CA TYR A 42 7.95 -3.64 -10.15
C TYR A 42 9.42 -3.40 -10.53
N ASP A 43 10.36 -3.66 -9.62
CA ASP A 43 11.78 -3.38 -9.83
C ASP A 43 12.49 -4.47 -10.65
N LEU A 44 12.03 -5.71 -10.55
CA LEU A 44 12.73 -6.85 -11.12
C LEU A 44 12.28 -7.25 -12.53
N ASP A 45 11.19 -6.71 -13.02
CA ASP A 45 10.63 -6.92 -14.38
C ASP A 45 10.81 -8.37 -14.93
N HIS A 46 10.75 -9.36 -14.04
CA HIS A 46 11.18 -10.74 -14.37
C HIS A 46 10.24 -11.84 -13.84
N ASN A 47 8.99 -11.50 -13.53
CA ASN A 47 7.98 -12.49 -13.15
C ASN A 47 6.69 -12.32 -13.94
N PRO A 48 6.69 -12.71 -15.23
CA PRO A 48 5.54 -12.53 -16.12
C PRO A 48 4.30 -13.26 -15.63
N GLU A 49 4.45 -14.39 -14.96
CA GLU A 49 3.33 -15.17 -14.43
C GLU A 49 2.57 -14.40 -13.32
N MET A 50 3.31 -13.79 -12.37
CA MET A 50 2.67 -12.95 -11.35
C MET A 50 2.07 -11.67 -11.91
N GLU A 51 2.70 -11.07 -12.89
CA GLU A 51 2.18 -9.86 -13.54
C GLU A 51 0.88 -10.14 -14.28
N GLU A 52 0.81 -11.23 -15.03
CA GLU A 52 -0.40 -11.65 -15.73
C GLU A 52 -1.51 -11.95 -14.72
N LYS A 53 -1.20 -12.62 -13.61
CA LYS A 53 -2.17 -12.90 -12.55
C LYS A 53 -2.68 -11.63 -11.87
N ILE A 54 -1.83 -10.64 -11.64
CA ILE A 54 -2.25 -9.34 -11.11
C ILE A 54 -3.25 -8.66 -12.05
N LYS A 55 -2.96 -8.65 -13.35
CA LYS A 55 -3.87 -8.09 -14.37
C LYS A 55 -5.22 -8.80 -14.40
N GLU A 56 -5.21 -10.12 -14.36
CA GLU A 56 -6.43 -10.93 -14.31
C GLU A 56 -7.30 -10.58 -13.09
N LEU A 57 -6.69 -10.48 -11.90
CA LEU A 57 -7.40 -10.14 -10.67
C LEU A 57 -7.96 -8.71 -10.67
N ILE A 58 -7.23 -7.75 -11.23
CA ILE A 58 -7.71 -6.38 -11.43
C ILE A 58 -8.91 -6.36 -12.39
N GLN A 59 -8.85 -7.11 -13.48
CA GLN A 59 -9.96 -7.21 -14.44
C GLN A 59 -11.19 -7.89 -13.84
N SER A 60 -11.00 -8.77 -12.87
CA SER A 60 -12.07 -9.40 -12.09
C SER A 60 -12.75 -8.46 -11.09
N GLY A 61 -12.24 -7.23 -10.93
CA GLY A 61 -12.81 -6.21 -10.06
C GLY A 61 -12.40 -6.29 -8.59
N LEU A 62 -11.36 -7.08 -8.26
CA LEU A 62 -10.83 -7.13 -6.90
C LEU A 62 -10.08 -5.84 -6.55
N ASP A 63 -10.14 -5.44 -5.29
CA ASP A 63 -9.39 -4.31 -4.79
C ASP A 63 -7.94 -4.69 -4.45
N LYS A 64 -7.11 -3.69 -4.16
CA LYS A 64 -5.71 -3.89 -3.79
C LYS A 64 -5.53 -4.87 -2.62
N ASN A 65 -6.34 -4.74 -1.57
CA ASN A 65 -6.20 -5.56 -0.36
C ASN A 65 -6.59 -7.02 -0.63
N GLU A 66 -7.61 -7.24 -1.42
CA GLU A 66 -8.04 -8.58 -1.84
C GLU A 66 -6.97 -9.28 -2.66
N ILE A 67 -6.35 -8.54 -3.61
CA ILE A 67 -5.25 -9.06 -4.44
C ILE A 67 -4.02 -9.37 -3.59
N LEU A 68 -3.63 -8.49 -2.68
CA LEU A 68 -2.52 -8.74 -1.75
C LEU A 68 -2.80 -9.95 -0.85
N ASN A 69 -4.02 -10.11 -0.34
CA ASN A 69 -4.42 -11.28 0.43
C ASN A 69 -4.31 -12.58 -0.37
N TYR A 70 -4.72 -12.57 -1.62
CA TYR A 70 -4.61 -13.73 -2.51
C TYR A 70 -3.15 -14.21 -2.60
N PHE A 71 -2.20 -13.29 -2.80
CA PHE A 71 -0.78 -13.65 -2.88
C PHE A 71 -0.19 -14.08 -1.54
N VAL A 72 -0.68 -13.51 -0.42
CA VAL A 72 -0.29 -13.94 0.94
C VAL A 72 -0.76 -15.36 1.25
N GLU A 73 -1.94 -15.75 0.79
CA GLU A 73 -2.44 -17.13 0.97
C GLU A 73 -1.60 -18.17 0.21
N ILE A 74 -1.09 -17.81 -0.96
CA ILE A 74 -0.30 -18.73 -1.81
C ILE A 74 1.18 -18.76 -1.40
N HIS A 75 1.79 -17.60 -1.15
CA HIS A 75 3.23 -17.45 -0.94
C HIS A 75 3.63 -17.13 0.51
N GLY A 76 2.64 -16.89 1.38
CA GLY A 76 2.86 -16.46 2.76
C GLY A 76 3.08 -14.95 2.91
N PRO A 77 3.13 -14.46 4.16
CA PRO A 77 3.23 -13.02 4.45
C PRO A 77 4.52 -12.36 3.96
N ARG A 78 5.54 -13.14 3.66
CA ARG A 78 6.85 -12.66 3.15
C ARG A 78 6.77 -12.04 1.76
N VAL A 79 5.70 -12.33 1.00
CA VAL A 79 5.47 -11.75 -0.33
C VAL A 79 5.15 -10.26 -0.28
N LEU A 80 4.77 -9.73 0.88
CA LEU A 80 4.50 -8.30 1.06
C LEU A 80 5.78 -7.51 1.29
N ALA A 81 6.00 -6.48 0.47
CA ALA A 81 7.10 -5.54 0.66
C ALA A 81 6.97 -4.74 1.98
N VAL A 82 5.72 -4.45 2.38
CA VAL A 82 5.39 -3.82 3.66
C VAL A 82 4.47 -4.74 4.44
N PRO A 83 4.85 -5.19 5.64
CA PRO A 83 4.01 -6.06 6.45
C PRO A 83 2.68 -5.38 6.81
N LYS A 84 1.59 -6.14 6.82
CA LYS A 84 0.29 -5.64 7.25
C LYS A 84 0.30 -5.31 8.74
N ALA A 85 -0.40 -4.24 9.11
CA ALA A 85 -0.60 -3.83 10.50
C ALA A 85 -1.68 -4.69 11.17
N GLU A 86 -1.52 -6.02 11.15
CA GLU A 86 -2.46 -6.99 11.73
C GLU A 86 -1.73 -7.94 12.68
N GLY A 87 -2.39 -8.34 13.76
CA GLY A 87 -1.84 -9.29 14.73
C GLY A 87 -0.51 -8.83 15.34
N PHE A 88 0.52 -9.67 15.28
CA PHE A 88 1.84 -9.35 15.82
C PHE A 88 2.51 -8.14 15.11
N ASN A 89 2.18 -7.90 13.85
CA ASN A 89 2.70 -6.77 13.07
C ASN A 89 2.19 -5.41 13.59
N VAL A 90 1.11 -5.36 14.35
CA VAL A 90 0.63 -4.12 15.00
C VAL A 90 1.70 -3.53 15.92
N MET A 91 2.51 -4.36 16.56
CA MET A 91 3.61 -3.88 17.43
C MET A 91 4.66 -3.08 16.65
N VAL A 92 4.97 -3.46 15.42
CA VAL A 92 5.94 -2.77 14.56
C VAL A 92 5.52 -1.32 14.29
N TRP A 93 4.21 -1.09 14.21
CA TRP A 93 3.65 0.25 13.96
C TRP A 93 3.33 1.01 15.26
N SER A 94 2.92 0.31 16.31
CA SER A 94 2.52 0.92 17.59
C SER A 94 3.70 1.46 18.38
N VAL A 95 4.81 0.74 18.42
CA VAL A 95 5.98 1.10 19.23
C VAL A 95 6.57 2.45 18.83
N PRO A 96 6.85 2.77 17.56
CA PRO A 96 7.36 4.09 17.17
C PRO A 96 6.39 5.23 17.54
N ILE A 97 5.08 5.00 17.36
CA ILE A 97 4.05 5.99 17.66
C ILE A 97 4.03 6.30 19.17
N LEU A 98 4.07 5.26 20.02
CA LEU A 98 4.10 5.42 21.48
C LEU A 98 5.34 6.14 21.96
N ILE A 99 6.52 5.83 21.39
CA ILE A 99 7.77 6.51 21.72
C ILE A 99 7.69 7.99 21.33
N PHE A 100 7.12 8.30 20.16
CA PHE A 100 6.98 9.67 19.70
C PHE A 100 6.04 10.50 20.59
N ILE A 101 4.87 9.94 20.95
CA ILE A 101 3.91 10.58 21.86
C ILE A 101 4.54 10.77 23.26
N GLY A 102 5.17 9.74 23.79
CA GLY A 102 5.87 9.80 25.09
C GLY A 102 6.99 10.84 25.11
N GLY A 103 7.76 10.95 24.03
CA GLY A 103 8.80 11.95 23.87
C GLY A 103 8.26 13.38 23.89
N ILE A 104 7.20 13.66 23.14
CA ILE A 104 6.55 14.97 23.13
C ILE A 104 6.00 15.31 24.51
N PHE A 105 5.35 14.36 25.18
CA PHE A 105 4.82 14.55 26.53
C PHE A 105 5.92 14.84 27.55
N PHE A 106 7.04 14.12 27.48
CA PHE A 106 8.19 14.35 28.34
C PHE A 106 8.79 15.75 28.16
N ILE A 107 8.96 16.19 26.90
CA ILE A 107 9.45 17.52 26.57
C ILE A 107 8.50 18.59 27.09
N ALA A 108 7.20 18.43 26.91
CA ALA A 108 6.19 19.38 27.40
C ALA A 108 6.24 19.52 28.93
N LEU A 109 6.37 18.42 29.67
CA LEU A 109 6.50 18.44 31.13
C LEU A 109 7.81 19.10 31.57
N PHE A 110 8.89 18.86 30.84
CA PHE A 110 10.19 19.46 31.14
C PHE A 110 10.13 21.00 31.02
N PHE A 111 9.57 21.53 29.96
CA PHE A 111 9.42 22.97 29.77
C PHE A 111 8.41 23.58 30.75
N ALA A 112 7.30 22.91 31.05
CA ALA A 112 6.34 23.37 32.03
C ALA A 112 6.96 23.51 33.43
N LYS A 113 7.83 22.58 33.81
CA LYS A 113 8.56 22.63 35.11
C LYS A 113 9.61 23.75 35.18
N GLN A 114 10.19 24.13 34.04
CA GLN A 114 11.12 25.26 34.00
C GLN A 114 10.41 26.61 34.20
N GLN A 115 9.20 26.78 33.65
CA GLN A 115 8.46 28.04 33.81
C GLN A 115 8.00 28.30 35.25
N THR A 116 7.81 27.26 36.07
CA THR A 116 7.40 27.42 37.47
C THR A 116 8.59 27.80 38.39
N LYS A 117 9.84 27.83 37.91
CA LYS A 117 11.03 28.21 38.67
C LYS A 117 11.47 29.65 38.46
N ILE A 118 10.78 30.39 37.59
CA ILE A 118 10.96 31.82 37.38
C ILE A 118 9.84 32.58 38.13
#